data_3256572e26c1e5c6eee9efbb6c418a88
#
_entry.id   3256572e26c1e5c6eee9efbb6c418a88
#
_cell.length_a   1.000
_cell.length_b   1.000
_cell.length_c   1.000
_cell.angle_alpha   90.00
_cell.angle_beta   90.00
_cell.angle_gamma   90.00
#
_symmetry.space_group_name_H-M   'P 1'
#
loop_
_entity.id
_entity.type
_entity.pdbx_description
1 polymer ?
#
loop_
_entity_poly.entity_id
_entity_poly.type
_entity_poly.pdbx_seq_one_letter_code
_entity_poly.pdbx_strand_id
1 'polypeptide(L)'
;MLNKFQKALPFAAALAMFAAGNAATAQEVVKIGHAGPLTGAIAHLGKDNENGARLAIEEINKAGLTINGKKVTLELVGEDDAGDPKTGTAVAQKLVDAKVVGVVGHLNSGVSIPAAKIYSDAGIVQISPSSTNPDYTKQGFKTTYRVVATDAQQGPALANYAAKSLKAKTVAIIDDATAYGKGLADEFEKTAKANGM
;
A
#
# COMPACT_ATOMS: atom_id res chain seq x y z
N MET A 1 55.14 53.16 39.38
CA MET A 1 53.78 53.15 38.97
C MET A 1 53.76 52.70 37.49
N LEU A 2 53.63 51.45 37.16
CA LEU A 2 53.55 50.96 35.80
C LEU A 2 52.66 49.74 35.73
N ASN A 3 51.53 49.95 35.09
CA ASN A 3 50.70 49.05 34.30
C ASN A 3 50.60 47.56 34.61
N LYS A 4 49.52 47.23 35.28
CA LYS A 4 48.90 45.89 35.26
C LYS A 4 47.63 45.92 34.43
N PHE A 5 47.72 45.97 33.09
CA PHE A 5 46.59 45.74 32.19
C PHE A 5 47.13 45.19 30.86
N GLN A 6 47.36 43.88 30.81
CA GLN A 6 47.50 43.15 29.55
C GLN A 6 47.73 41.65 29.83
N LYS A 7 46.69 40.90 30.19
CA LYS A 7 46.68 39.44 30.08
C LYS A 7 45.24 38.92 30.37
N ALA A 8 44.29 39.29 29.52
CA ALA A 8 42.99 38.65 29.56
C ALA A 8 42.28 38.67 28.22
N LEU A 9 42.93 38.13 27.19
CA LEU A 9 42.26 37.81 25.91
C LEU A 9 43.10 36.74 25.17
N PRO A 10 42.90 35.45 25.44
CA PRO A 10 42.58 34.56 24.37
C PRO A 10 41.68 33.36 24.75
N PHE A 11 40.92 33.44 25.84
CA PHE A 11 40.08 32.27 26.26
C PHE A 11 38.64 32.31 25.73
N ALA A 12 38.17 33.44 25.19
CA ALA A 12 36.80 33.55 24.64
C ALA A 12 36.64 33.11 23.15
N ALA A 13 37.74 33.01 22.42
CA ALA A 13 37.68 32.62 20.99
C ALA A 13 37.64 31.08 20.75
N ALA A 14 38.05 30.29 21.76
CA ALA A 14 38.08 28.82 21.62
C ALA A 14 36.74 28.13 21.93
N LEU A 15 35.80 28.79 22.63
CA LEU A 15 34.49 28.22 22.92
C LEU A 15 33.45 28.43 21.77
N ALA A 16 33.69 29.35 20.85
CA ALA A 16 32.78 29.61 19.74
C ALA A 16 32.93 28.64 18.54
N MET A 17 34.02 27.89 18.46
CA MET A 17 34.24 26.90 17.40
C MET A 17 33.68 25.50 17.65
N PHE A 18 33.24 25.20 18.88
CA PHE A 18 32.64 23.90 19.23
C PHE A 18 31.11 23.85 19.07
N ALA A 19 30.45 24.98 18.82
CA ALA A 19 28.98 25.05 18.64
C ALA A 19 28.51 24.91 17.19
N ALA A 20 29.43 24.83 16.21
CA ALA A 20 29.10 24.76 14.79
C ALA A 20 29.09 23.33 14.20
N GLY A 21 29.22 22.31 14.99
CA GLY A 21 29.42 20.97 14.49
C GLY A 21 28.48 19.93 15.07
N ASN A 22 27.19 20.03 14.80
CA ASN A 22 26.26 18.88 14.75
C ASN A 22 24.82 19.43 14.57
N ALA A 23 24.55 20.13 13.51
CA ALA A 23 23.24 20.07 12.92
C ALA A 23 23.15 18.66 12.32
N ALA A 24 22.88 17.65 13.15
CA ALA A 24 22.37 16.38 12.68
C ALA A 24 21.13 16.74 11.87
N THR A 25 21.24 16.73 10.56
CA THR A 25 20.07 16.86 9.68
C THR A 25 19.13 15.74 10.10
N ALA A 26 18.07 16.09 10.81
CA ALA A 26 17.06 15.13 11.21
C ALA A 26 16.64 14.41 9.93
N GLN A 27 16.85 13.11 9.89
CA GLN A 27 16.49 12.28 8.73
C GLN A 27 14.98 12.39 8.58
N GLU A 28 14.53 12.81 7.41
CA GLU A 28 13.10 12.97 7.13
C GLU A 28 12.44 11.59 7.08
N VAL A 29 11.36 11.41 7.84
CA VAL A 29 10.59 10.17 7.84
C VAL A 29 9.38 10.34 6.94
N VAL A 30 9.24 9.42 5.98
CA VAL A 30 8.08 9.34 5.07
C VAL A 30 7.31 8.07 5.39
N LYS A 31 6.01 8.21 5.68
CA LYS A 31 5.15 7.10 6.06
C LYS A 31 4.48 6.49 4.85
N ILE A 32 4.57 5.17 4.72
CA ILE A 32 3.83 4.35 3.76
C ILE A 32 2.79 3.55 4.55
N GLY A 33 1.54 3.63 4.16
CA GLY A 33 0.46 2.83 4.74
C GLY A 33 0.44 1.40 4.21
N HIS A 34 0.06 0.46 5.05
CA HIS A 34 -0.42 -0.86 4.64
C HIS A 34 -1.79 -1.11 5.26
N ALA A 35 -2.71 -1.65 4.48
CA ALA A 35 -4.00 -2.10 4.96
C ALA A 35 -4.36 -3.46 4.35
N GLY A 36 -4.81 -4.37 5.19
CA GLY A 36 -5.22 -5.71 4.80
C GLY A 36 -5.77 -6.48 5.99
N PRO A 37 -6.34 -7.69 5.79
CA PRO A 37 -6.85 -8.52 6.87
C PRO A 37 -5.69 -9.11 7.67
N LEU A 38 -5.34 -8.50 8.79
CA LEU A 38 -4.28 -8.99 9.69
C LEU A 38 -4.85 -9.92 10.77
N THR A 39 -6.17 -9.99 10.88
CA THR A 39 -6.93 -10.92 11.74
C THR A 39 -7.99 -11.68 10.94
N GLY A 40 -8.59 -12.73 11.54
CA GLY A 40 -9.63 -13.53 10.91
C GLY A 40 -9.12 -14.68 10.03
N ALA A 41 -10.03 -15.30 9.27
CA ALA A 41 -9.74 -16.52 8.53
C ALA A 41 -8.70 -16.39 7.42
N ILE A 42 -8.58 -15.19 6.84
CA ILE A 42 -7.64 -14.89 5.74
C ILE A 42 -6.44 -14.04 6.20
N ALA A 43 -6.20 -13.94 7.51
CA ALA A 43 -5.10 -13.14 8.07
C ALA A 43 -3.73 -13.52 7.52
N HIS A 44 -3.52 -14.78 7.15
CA HIS A 44 -2.27 -15.23 6.55
C HIS A 44 -1.97 -14.54 5.22
N LEU A 45 -2.99 -14.23 4.40
CA LEU A 45 -2.84 -13.50 3.13
C LEU A 45 -2.51 -12.02 3.35
N GLY A 46 -3.21 -11.37 4.30
CA GLY A 46 -2.93 -9.98 4.64
C GLY A 46 -1.53 -9.80 5.26
N LYS A 47 -1.13 -10.73 6.14
CA LYS A 47 0.22 -10.77 6.70
C LYS A 47 1.30 -10.94 5.63
N ASP A 48 1.06 -11.76 4.61
CA ASP A 48 2.00 -11.94 3.50
C ASP A 48 2.18 -10.63 2.72
N ASN A 49 1.08 -9.94 2.42
CA ASN A 49 1.13 -8.62 1.79
C ASN A 49 1.87 -7.58 2.66
N GLU A 50 1.62 -7.56 3.97
CA GLU A 50 2.33 -6.69 4.92
C GLU A 50 3.84 -6.99 4.91
N ASN A 51 4.21 -8.25 4.97
CA ASN A 51 5.61 -8.67 4.95
C ASN A 51 6.30 -8.27 3.66
N GLY A 52 5.63 -8.39 2.51
CA GLY A 52 6.16 -7.92 1.23
C GLY A 52 6.42 -6.40 1.21
N ALA A 53 5.48 -5.61 1.73
CA ALA A 53 5.65 -4.16 1.86
C ALA A 53 6.80 -3.80 2.82
N ARG A 54 6.90 -4.50 3.96
CA ARG A 54 7.96 -4.33 4.96
C ARG A 54 9.33 -4.64 4.37
N LEU A 55 9.46 -5.76 3.68
CA LEU A 55 10.72 -6.16 3.02
C LEU A 55 11.17 -5.11 2.01
N ALA A 56 10.27 -4.62 1.16
CA ALA A 56 10.61 -3.57 0.20
C ALA A 56 11.08 -2.27 0.88
N ILE A 57 10.43 -1.87 1.97
CA ILE A 57 10.83 -0.70 2.75
C ILE A 57 12.21 -0.90 3.40
N GLU A 58 12.48 -2.07 3.95
CA GLU A 58 13.79 -2.41 4.54
C GLU A 58 14.91 -2.35 3.48
N GLU A 59 14.66 -2.90 2.29
CA GLU A 59 15.61 -2.87 1.17
C GLU A 59 15.88 -1.43 0.68
N ILE A 60 14.84 -0.62 0.53
CA ILE A 60 14.95 0.78 0.12
C ILE A 60 15.72 1.59 1.17
N ASN A 61 15.40 1.41 2.46
CA ASN A 61 16.09 2.09 3.54
C ASN A 61 17.58 1.69 3.62
N LYS A 62 17.87 0.39 3.41
CA LYS A 62 19.25 -0.12 3.37
C LYS A 62 20.03 0.44 2.18
N ALA A 63 19.41 0.58 1.03
CA ALA A 63 20.04 1.17 -0.15
C ALA A 63 20.27 2.68 0.00
N GLY A 64 19.52 3.34 0.87
CA GLY A 64 19.60 4.78 1.13
C GLY A 64 18.78 5.61 0.12
N LEU A 65 17.55 5.95 0.52
CA LEU A 65 16.67 6.81 -0.28
C LEU A 65 17.01 8.29 -0.09
N THR A 66 17.07 9.02 -1.21
CA THR A 66 17.23 10.48 -1.22
C THR A 66 16.11 11.09 -2.05
N ILE A 67 15.39 12.05 -1.48
CA ILE A 67 14.33 12.83 -2.15
C ILE A 67 14.72 14.29 -2.07
N ASN A 68 14.79 14.96 -3.23
CA ASN A 68 15.19 16.37 -3.33
C ASN A 68 16.51 16.70 -2.60
N GLY A 69 17.49 15.78 -2.67
CA GLY A 69 18.81 15.93 -2.03
C GLY A 69 18.86 15.66 -0.54
N LYS A 70 17.72 15.30 0.10
CA LYS A 70 17.65 14.96 1.53
C LYS A 70 17.55 13.44 1.72
N LYS A 71 18.28 12.91 2.67
CA LYS A 71 18.11 11.50 3.08
C LYS A 71 16.75 11.30 3.75
N VAL A 72 16.05 10.25 3.30
CA VAL A 72 14.71 9.90 3.77
C VAL A 72 14.73 8.47 4.29
N THR A 73 13.99 8.24 5.39
CA THR A 73 13.68 6.90 5.89
C THR A 73 12.19 6.63 5.65
N LEU A 74 11.87 5.48 5.08
CA LEU A 74 10.49 5.02 4.97
C LEU A 74 10.08 4.28 6.26
N GLU A 75 8.88 4.57 6.73
CA GLU A 75 8.23 3.90 7.86
C GLU A 75 6.93 3.24 7.36
N LEU A 76 6.70 1.97 7.73
CA LEU A 76 5.45 1.27 7.43
C LEU A 76 4.44 1.47 8.57
N VAL A 77 3.27 2.02 8.23
CA VAL A 77 2.11 2.12 9.12
C VAL A 77 1.10 1.06 8.70
N GLY A 78 1.06 -0.06 9.44
CA GLY A 78 0.16 -1.19 9.18
C GLY A 78 -1.16 -1.06 9.92
N GLU A 79 -2.27 -1.38 9.26
CA GLU A 79 -3.63 -1.37 9.80
C GLU A 79 -4.40 -2.62 9.38
N ASP A 80 -5.19 -3.15 10.31
CA ASP A 80 -6.04 -4.32 10.09
C ASP A 80 -7.43 -3.90 9.64
N ASP A 81 -7.81 -4.27 8.42
CA ASP A 81 -9.16 -4.05 7.88
C ASP A 81 -10.09 -5.25 8.09
N ALA A 82 -9.60 -6.35 8.67
CA ALA A 82 -10.31 -7.60 8.92
C ALA A 82 -11.01 -8.19 7.66
N GLY A 83 -10.68 -7.72 6.46
CA GLY A 83 -11.37 -8.07 5.22
C GLY A 83 -12.80 -7.52 5.12
N ASP A 84 -13.19 -6.60 6.01
CA ASP A 84 -14.52 -6.02 6.08
C ASP A 84 -14.58 -4.62 5.45
N PRO A 85 -15.50 -4.35 4.52
CA PRO A 85 -15.57 -3.05 3.82
C PRO A 85 -15.78 -1.85 4.74
N LYS A 86 -16.57 -1.99 5.81
CA LYS A 86 -16.83 -0.90 6.76
C LYS A 86 -15.58 -0.60 7.59
N THR A 87 -14.93 -1.64 8.10
CA THR A 87 -13.66 -1.51 8.82
C THR A 87 -12.59 -0.93 7.91
N GLY A 88 -12.52 -1.37 6.64
CA GLY A 88 -11.57 -0.86 5.66
C GLY A 88 -11.73 0.63 5.35
N THR A 89 -12.96 1.15 5.30
CA THR A 89 -13.16 2.60 5.14
C THR A 89 -12.70 3.39 6.37
N ALA A 90 -12.92 2.88 7.58
CA ALA A 90 -12.41 3.50 8.80
C ALA A 90 -10.87 3.45 8.86
N VAL A 91 -10.26 2.34 8.46
CA VAL A 91 -8.80 2.18 8.33
C VAL A 91 -8.24 3.14 7.29
N ALA A 92 -8.90 3.30 6.14
CA ALA A 92 -8.47 4.26 5.12
C ALA A 92 -8.41 5.68 5.69
N GLN A 93 -9.44 6.13 6.42
CA GLN A 93 -9.42 7.43 7.07
C GLN A 93 -8.29 7.54 8.10
N LYS A 94 -8.07 6.50 8.90
CA LYS A 94 -6.99 6.47 9.90
C LYS A 94 -5.60 6.63 9.24
N LEU A 95 -5.35 6.00 8.10
CA LEU A 95 -4.11 6.16 7.34
C LEU A 95 -3.96 7.56 6.75
N VAL A 96 -5.07 8.18 6.27
CA VAL A 96 -5.09 9.60 5.86
C VAL A 96 -4.69 10.50 7.03
N ASP A 97 -5.29 10.30 8.21
CA ASP A 97 -5.01 11.09 9.41
C ASP A 97 -3.56 10.88 9.91
N ALA A 98 -2.99 9.69 9.71
CA ALA A 98 -1.58 9.38 9.98
C ALA A 98 -0.60 10.04 8.99
N LYS A 99 -1.13 10.70 7.92
CA LYS A 99 -0.37 11.40 6.90
C LYS A 99 0.59 10.50 6.12
N VAL A 100 0.13 9.30 5.78
CA VAL A 100 0.87 8.45 4.84
C VAL A 100 0.84 9.09 3.43
N VAL A 101 1.90 8.89 2.65
CA VAL A 101 1.97 9.47 1.29
C VAL A 101 1.50 8.49 0.20
N GLY A 102 1.39 7.21 0.54
CA GLY A 102 0.89 6.15 -0.32
C GLY A 102 0.48 4.94 0.50
N VAL A 103 -0.35 4.07 -0.06
CA VAL A 103 -0.87 2.87 0.60
C VAL A 103 -0.65 1.65 -0.27
N VAL A 104 -0.05 0.61 0.31
CA VAL A 104 -0.01 -0.76 -0.22
C VAL A 104 -1.20 -1.51 0.38
N GLY A 105 -2.23 -1.77 -0.40
CA GLY A 105 -3.48 -2.38 0.07
C GLY A 105 -4.69 -1.84 -0.70
N HIS A 106 -5.90 -2.21 -0.33
CA HIS A 106 -6.25 -3.33 0.54
C HIS A 106 -6.11 -4.68 -0.20
N LEU A 107 -6.28 -5.80 0.51
CA LEU A 107 -6.23 -7.11 -0.12
C LEU A 107 -7.54 -7.40 -0.88
N ASN A 108 -8.67 -7.33 -0.19
CA ASN A 108 -9.97 -7.71 -0.73
C ASN A 108 -10.55 -6.64 -1.65
N SER A 109 -11.07 -7.03 -2.83
CA SER A 109 -11.69 -6.08 -3.77
C SER A 109 -12.84 -5.29 -3.14
N GLY A 110 -13.70 -5.96 -2.34
CA GLY A 110 -14.80 -5.31 -1.64
C GLY A 110 -14.38 -4.29 -0.57
N VAL A 111 -13.13 -4.32 -0.15
CA VAL A 111 -12.54 -3.34 0.77
C VAL A 111 -11.83 -2.23 0.00
N SER A 112 -11.04 -2.60 -1.01
CA SER A 112 -10.30 -1.65 -1.84
C SER A 112 -11.19 -0.65 -2.58
N ILE A 113 -12.33 -1.12 -3.10
CA ILE A 113 -13.27 -0.31 -3.88
C ILE A 113 -13.78 0.91 -3.08
N PRO A 114 -14.41 0.75 -1.91
CA PRO A 114 -14.88 1.91 -1.13
C PRO A 114 -13.74 2.73 -0.52
N ALA A 115 -12.62 2.12 -0.15
CA ALA A 115 -11.46 2.84 0.39
C ALA A 115 -10.81 3.76 -0.65
N ALA A 116 -10.87 3.40 -1.94
CA ALA A 116 -10.23 4.16 -3.02
C ALA A 116 -10.68 5.63 -3.09
N LYS A 117 -11.97 5.90 -2.81
CA LYS A 117 -12.47 7.28 -2.78
C LYS A 117 -11.83 8.10 -1.66
N ILE A 118 -11.66 7.51 -0.47
CA ILE A 118 -11.09 8.19 0.71
C ILE A 118 -9.64 8.60 0.42
N TYR A 119 -8.85 7.68 -0.12
CA TYR A 119 -7.46 7.97 -0.52
C TYR A 119 -7.39 8.98 -1.67
N SER A 120 -8.27 8.85 -2.67
CA SER A 120 -8.30 9.77 -3.80
C SER A 120 -8.63 11.20 -3.38
N ASP A 121 -9.62 11.39 -2.50
CA ASP A 121 -10.00 12.70 -1.97
C ASP A 121 -8.84 13.35 -1.17
N ALA A 122 -8.01 12.54 -0.53
CA ALA A 122 -6.82 12.97 0.20
C ALA A 122 -5.56 13.12 -0.68
N GLY A 123 -5.63 12.80 -1.98
CA GLY A 123 -4.48 12.81 -2.89
C GLY A 123 -3.46 11.71 -2.63
N ILE A 124 -3.82 10.65 -1.91
CA ILE A 124 -2.96 9.54 -1.55
C ILE A 124 -3.07 8.44 -2.61
N VAL A 125 -1.92 7.95 -3.09
CA VAL A 125 -1.88 6.82 -4.02
C VAL A 125 -2.18 5.52 -3.28
N GLN A 126 -3.13 4.73 -3.82
CA GLN A 126 -3.45 3.38 -3.36
C GLN A 126 -3.02 2.37 -4.42
N ILE A 127 -2.16 1.43 -4.06
CA ILE A 127 -1.73 0.33 -4.92
C ILE A 127 -2.11 -0.99 -4.25
N SER A 128 -3.10 -1.70 -4.81
CA SER A 128 -3.46 -3.02 -4.30
C SER A 128 -2.56 -4.10 -4.91
N PRO A 129 -1.96 -4.96 -4.06
CA PRO A 129 -1.23 -6.13 -4.54
C PRO A 129 -2.15 -7.31 -4.90
N SER A 130 -3.46 -7.24 -4.60
CA SER A 130 -4.34 -8.41 -4.60
C SER A 130 -5.73 -8.19 -5.19
N SER A 131 -6.29 -6.98 -5.13
CA SER A 131 -7.66 -6.71 -5.59
C SER A 131 -7.78 -6.82 -7.12
N THR A 132 -8.56 -7.80 -7.56
CA THR A 132 -8.69 -8.17 -8.98
C THR A 132 -9.97 -7.66 -9.64
N ASN A 133 -11.00 -7.29 -8.86
CA ASN A 133 -12.25 -6.80 -9.41
C ASN A 133 -12.01 -5.54 -10.28
N PRO A 134 -12.48 -5.52 -11.55
CA PRO A 134 -12.29 -4.39 -12.46
C PRO A 134 -12.80 -3.05 -11.93
N ASP A 135 -13.85 -3.05 -11.12
CA ASP A 135 -14.47 -1.83 -10.59
C ASP A 135 -13.53 -1.05 -9.68
N TYR A 136 -12.53 -1.71 -9.08
CA TYR A 136 -11.53 -1.02 -8.26
C TYR A 136 -10.83 0.12 -9.01
N THR A 137 -10.45 -0.08 -10.29
CA THR A 137 -9.76 0.95 -11.08
C THR A 137 -10.63 1.62 -12.15
N LYS A 138 -11.92 1.26 -12.23
CA LYS A 138 -12.87 1.89 -13.17
C LYS A 138 -13.62 3.09 -12.58
N GLN A 139 -13.40 3.42 -11.31
CA GLN A 139 -14.08 4.55 -10.64
C GLN A 139 -13.61 5.93 -11.15
N GLY A 140 -12.57 6.00 -11.99
CA GLY A 140 -12.06 7.24 -12.56
C GLY A 140 -11.03 7.97 -11.71
N PHE A 141 -10.66 7.43 -10.55
CA PHE A 141 -9.61 8.01 -9.69
C PHE A 141 -8.23 7.90 -10.31
N LYS A 142 -7.42 8.94 -10.20
CA LYS A 142 -6.04 9.00 -10.71
C LYS A 142 -5.00 8.45 -9.73
N THR A 143 -5.44 8.06 -8.54
CA THR A 143 -4.60 7.58 -7.44
C THR A 143 -4.74 6.08 -7.19
N THR A 144 -5.54 5.36 -7.98
CA THR A 144 -5.91 3.96 -7.72
C THR A 144 -5.28 3.02 -8.74
N TYR A 145 -4.43 2.10 -8.25
CA TYR A 145 -3.66 1.18 -9.08
C TYR A 145 -3.68 -0.25 -8.53
N ARG A 146 -3.37 -1.23 -9.38
CA ARG A 146 -3.12 -2.63 -9.02
C ARG A 146 -1.91 -3.18 -9.76
N VAL A 147 -1.26 -4.19 -9.19
CA VAL A 147 -0.11 -4.89 -9.81
C VAL A 147 -0.43 -6.32 -10.22
N VAL A 148 -1.71 -6.71 -10.19
CA VAL A 148 -2.21 -8.04 -10.54
C VAL A 148 -3.19 -7.97 -11.71
N ALA A 149 -3.45 -9.12 -12.39
CA ALA A 149 -4.46 -9.24 -13.42
C ALA A 149 -5.87 -8.98 -12.87
N THR A 150 -6.80 -8.60 -13.74
CA THR A 150 -8.20 -8.38 -13.36
C THR A 150 -9.03 -9.66 -13.53
N ASP A 151 -10.20 -9.71 -12.89
CA ASP A 151 -11.18 -10.80 -13.05
C ASP A 151 -11.64 -10.91 -14.51
N ALA A 152 -11.69 -9.80 -15.25
CA ALA A 152 -11.97 -9.78 -16.68
C ALA A 152 -10.89 -10.47 -17.53
N GLN A 153 -9.75 -10.79 -16.99
CA GLN A 153 -8.70 -11.62 -17.59
C GLN A 153 -8.72 -13.05 -17.00
N GLN A 154 -8.87 -13.19 -15.70
CA GLN A 154 -8.85 -14.47 -15.00
C GLN A 154 -10.07 -15.33 -15.32
N GLY A 155 -11.29 -14.76 -15.24
CA GLY A 155 -12.54 -15.47 -15.54
C GLY A 155 -12.55 -16.09 -16.93
N PRO A 156 -12.31 -15.31 -18.01
CA PRO A 156 -12.19 -15.86 -19.36
C PRO A 156 -11.09 -16.89 -19.54
N ALA A 157 -9.93 -16.71 -18.90
CA ALA A 157 -8.84 -17.68 -18.98
C ALA A 157 -9.25 -19.04 -18.39
N LEU A 158 -9.87 -19.03 -17.21
CA LEU A 158 -10.37 -20.23 -16.53
C LEU A 158 -11.49 -20.91 -17.35
N ALA A 159 -12.47 -20.16 -17.84
CA ALA A 159 -13.57 -20.69 -18.65
C ALA A 159 -13.07 -21.28 -19.97
N ASN A 160 -12.13 -20.61 -20.65
CA ASN A 160 -11.53 -21.15 -21.86
C ASN A 160 -10.73 -22.43 -21.59
N TYR A 161 -10.03 -22.51 -20.47
CA TYR A 161 -9.32 -23.72 -20.07
C TYR A 161 -10.29 -24.86 -19.82
N ALA A 162 -11.38 -24.61 -19.07
CA ALA A 162 -12.42 -25.60 -18.82
C ALA A 162 -13.04 -26.12 -20.14
N ALA A 163 -13.41 -25.22 -21.05
CA ALA A 163 -14.05 -25.61 -22.31
C ALA A 163 -13.09 -26.31 -23.29
N LYS A 164 -11.90 -25.73 -23.50
CA LYS A 164 -10.99 -26.12 -24.60
C LYS A 164 -10.01 -27.22 -24.18
N SER A 165 -9.47 -27.14 -22.97
CA SER A 165 -8.46 -28.09 -22.48
C SER A 165 -9.13 -29.27 -21.75
N LEU A 166 -10.02 -29.00 -20.81
CA LEU A 166 -10.75 -30.04 -20.07
C LEU A 166 -11.96 -30.60 -20.86
N LYS A 167 -12.40 -29.89 -21.90
CA LYS A 167 -13.56 -30.23 -22.71
C LYS A 167 -14.86 -30.41 -21.91
N ALA A 168 -14.98 -29.66 -20.82
CA ALA A 168 -16.14 -29.63 -19.96
C ALA A 168 -17.38 -29.19 -20.76
N LYS A 169 -18.51 -29.86 -20.56
CA LYS A 169 -19.81 -29.54 -21.22
C LYS A 169 -20.74 -28.82 -20.25
N THR A 170 -20.55 -29.01 -18.97
CA THR A 170 -21.31 -28.40 -17.89
C THR A 170 -20.36 -27.99 -16.79
N VAL A 171 -20.70 -26.95 -16.04
CA VAL A 171 -19.94 -26.43 -14.92
C VAL A 171 -20.88 -25.91 -13.84
N ALA A 172 -20.55 -26.15 -12.57
CA ALA A 172 -21.19 -25.49 -11.45
C ALA A 172 -20.25 -24.36 -10.94
N ILE A 173 -20.84 -23.22 -10.68
CA ILE A 173 -20.11 -22.04 -10.18
C ILE A 173 -20.60 -21.78 -8.76
N ILE A 174 -19.66 -21.65 -7.80
CA ILE A 174 -19.94 -21.35 -6.42
C ILE A 174 -19.05 -20.18 -6.03
N ASP A 175 -19.62 -19.11 -5.54
CA ASP A 175 -18.91 -17.95 -5.04
C ASP A 175 -19.23 -17.68 -3.55
N ASP A 176 -18.47 -16.80 -2.92
CA ASP A 176 -18.62 -16.44 -1.51
C ASP A 176 -19.46 -15.17 -1.30
N ALA A 177 -20.15 -14.70 -2.33
CA ALA A 177 -20.95 -13.47 -2.35
C ALA A 177 -20.15 -12.18 -2.03
N THR A 178 -18.81 -12.23 -2.01
CA THR A 178 -17.98 -11.03 -1.93
C THR A 178 -17.89 -10.33 -3.29
N ALA A 179 -17.48 -9.05 -3.29
CA ALA A 179 -17.24 -8.34 -4.55
C ALA A 179 -16.17 -9.01 -5.42
N TYR A 180 -15.18 -9.70 -4.80
CA TYR A 180 -14.21 -10.51 -5.52
C TYR A 180 -14.85 -11.78 -6.09
N GLY A 181 -15.39 -12.66 -5.21
CA GLY A 181 -15.89 -13.96 -5.62
C GLY A 181 -16.99 -13.85 -6.66
N LYS A 182 -17.99 -12.99 -6.42
CA LYS A 182 -19.05 -12.72 -7.41
C LYS A 182 -18.50 -12.14 -8.71
N GLY A 183 -17.57 -11.17 -8.64
CA GLY A 183 -17.02 -10.55 -9.84
C GLY A 183 -16.27 -11.54 -10.72
N LEU A 184 -15.46 -12.41 -10.13
CA LEU A 184 -14.75 -13.47 -10.85
C LEU A 184 -15.72 -14.51 -11.43
N ALA A 185 -16.73 -14.93 -10.65
CA ALA A 185 -17.77 -15.86 -11.07
C ALA A 185 -18.55 -15.32 -12.29
N ASP A 186 -18.96 -14.07 -12.28
CA ASP A 186 -19.68 -13.41 -13.38
C ASP A 186 -18.84 -13.40 -14.67
N GLU A 187 -17.55 -13.09 -14.60
CA GLU A 187 -16.65 -13.08 -15.77
C GLU A 187 -16.37 -14.51 -16.30
N PHE A 188 -16.27 -15.47 -15.40
CA PHE A 188 -16.16 -16.88 -15.77
C PHE A 188 -17.45 -17.36 -16.46
N GLU A 189 -18.63 -17.14 -15.87
CA GLU A 189 -19.93 -17.57 -16.37
C GLU A 189 -20.18 -17.01 -17.77
N LYS A 190 -19.94 -15.72 -17.97
CA LYS A 190 -20.08 -15.05 -19.27
C LYS A 190 -19.30 -15.77 -20.37
N THR A 191 -18.05 -16.13 -20.08
CA THR A 191 -17.18 -16.80 -21.07
C THR A 191 -17.51 -18.29 -21.18
N ALA A 192 -17.92 -18.95 -20.11
CA ALA A 192 -18.39 -20.33 -20.13
C ALA A 192 -19.61 -20.50 -21.04
N LYS A 193 -20.61 -19.61 -20.89
CA LYS A 193 -21.78 -19.57 -21.80
C LYS A 193 -21.39 -19.32 -23.23
N ALA A 194 -20.45 -18.41 -23.49
CA ALA A 194 -19.97 -18.13 -24.86
C ALA A 194 -19.24 -19.35 -25.48
N ASN A 195 -18.68 -20.23 -24.66
CA ASN A 195 -18.06 -21.49 -25.09
C ASN A 195 -19.04 -22.68 -25.16
N GLY A 196 -20.32 -22.46 -24.89
CA GLY A 196 -21.38 -23.49 -24.97
C GLY A 196 -21.45 -24.45 -23.78
N MET A 197 -20.97 -23.99 -22.59
CA MET A 197 -21.11 -24.71 -21.33
C MET A 197 -22.34 -24.26 -20.55
#